data_d543fbb84ba2759ad1418f93ffa89ac6
#
_entry.id   d543fbb84ba2759ad1418f93ffa89ac6
#
_cell.length_a   1.000
_cell.length_b   1.000
_cell.length_c   1.000
_cell.angle_alpha   90.00
_cell.angle_beta   90.00
_cell.angle_gamma   90.00
#
_symmetry.space_group_name_H-M   'P 1'
#
loop_
_entity.id
_entity.type
_entity.pdbx_description
1 polymer ?
#
loop_
_entity_poly.entity_id
_entity_poly.type
_entity_poly.pdbx_seq_one_letter_code
_entity_poly.pdbx_strand_id
1 'polypeptide(L)'
;MPTDSKPQATIVDVLPKAELHLHLEGSIGPATAVELAARHGVALKPEEVAARYNYSGFTGFLETFKWITSFLREPSDYALITRHLCENLLRQNVVYAEVTISAGVMLRRTQNVEANLTAVQETATSVPFSRLRIAWILDATRQFGAEAASEVARVAGNLQRLGVVGFGMGGDELAGPTVNFRPAFDLARNEGLRVTCHAGEIGGPESIREAIELLGAERIGHGIAAMHDPALMEFLALRRVPLENCLTSNLATGALAKQTGKAQPALADHPLPKFLKQGLTVTLSSDDPGMFHTDLQEEYSKAASLGLSSQDLALLAEQSFGAAFLPPIDKRRLLEDFRAAAKSHGLL
;
A
#
# COMPACT_ATOMS: atom_id res chain seq x y z
N MET A 1 -11.19 30.49 -33.73
CA MET A 1 -10.51 30.35 -32.41
C MET A 1 -11.05 29.09 -31.77
N PRO A 2 -10.32 28.00 -31.69
CA PRO A 2 -10.76 26.87 -30.89
C PRO A 2 -10.66 27.28 -29.41
N THR A 3 -11.76 27.18 -28.69
CA THR A 3 -11.84 27.36 -27.25
C THR A 3 -11.08 26.18 -26.61
N ASP A 4 -9.93 26.45 -26.03
CA ASP A 4 -9.26 25.54 -25.11
C ASP A 4 -10.16 25.29 -23.89
N SER A 5 -11.12 24.38 -24.04
CA SER A 5 -11.82 23.83 -22.91
C SER A 5 -10.86 22.90 -22.18
N LYS A 6 -10.34 23.35 -21.04
CA LYS A 6 -9.66 22.44 -20.10
C LYS A 6 -10.53 21.20 -19.93
N PRO A 7 -9.98 19.99 -19.98
CA PRO A 7 -10.76 18.80 -19.72
C PRO A 7 -11.46 18.97 -18.35
N GLN A 8 -12.75 18.70 -18.33
CA GLN A 8 -13.55 18.80 -17.12
C GLN A 8 -12.97 17.80 -16.11
N ALA A 9 -12.58 18.28 -14.90
CA ALA A 9 -12.00 17.43 -13.87
C ALA A 9 -12.93 16.25 -13.61
N THR A 10 -12.38 15.06 -13.62
CA THR A 10 -13.14 13.84 -13.32
C THR A 10 -13.43 13.76 -11.83
N ILE A 11 -14.38 12.91 -11.43
CA ILE A 11 -14.67 12.69 -10.01
C ILE A 11 -13.43 12.19 -9.24
N VAL A 12 -12.59 11.45 -9.92
CA VAL A 12 -11.32 10.94 -9.38
C VAL A 12 -10.35 12.07 -9.02
N ASP A 13 -10.37 13.18 -9.78
CA ASP A 13 -9.49 14.32 -9.53
C ASP A 13 -9.89 15.13 -8.29
N VAL A 14 -11.20 15.24 -8.04
CA VAL A 14 -11.74 16.18 -7.05
C VAL A 14 -11.96 15.56 -5.68
N LEU A 15 -12.22 14.26 -5.58
CA LEU A 15 -12.43 13.60 -4.29
C LEU A 15 -11.14 13.56 -3.45
N PRO A 16 -11.21 13.94 -2.16
CA PRO A 16 -10.13 13.63 -1.24
C PRO A 16 -10.02 12.11 -1.09
N LYS A 17 -8.78 11.62 -1.00
CA LYS A 17 -8.48 10.19 -0.93
C LYS A 17 -7.68 9.84 0.31
N ALA A 18 -7.86 8.60 0.78
CA ALA A 18 -6.95 7.96 1.70
C ALA A 18 -6.31 6.74 1.01
N GLU A 19 -5.01 6.54 1.21
CA GLU A 19 -4.27 5.41 0.68
C GLU A 19 -3.70 4.58 1.82
N LEU A 20 -3.96 3.27 1.85
CA LEU A 20 -3.69 2.43 3.01
C LEU A 20 -2.68 1.30 2.76
N HIS A 21 -2.35 1.05 1.49
CA HIS A 21 -1.41 0.01 1.07
C HIS A 21 -0.42 0.60 0.05
N LEU A 22 0.65 1.16 0.58
CA LEU A 22 1.64 1.91 -0.19
C LEU A 22 3.01 1.72 0.44
N HIS A 23 3.99 1.26 -0.34
CA HIS A 23 5.36 1.03 0.12
C HIS A 23 6.25 2.23 -0.19
N LEU A 24 6.94 2.75 0.85
CA LEU A 24 7.84 3.90 0.69
C LEU A 24 8.95 3.61 -0.34
N GLU A 25 9.58 2.46 -0.24
CA GLU A 25 10.65 2.04 -1.14
C GLU A 25 10.13 1.79 -2.56
N GLY A 26 8.90 1.27 -2.68
CA GLY A 26 8.22 1.04 -3.95
C GLY A 26 7.75 2.31 -4.66
N SER A 27 7.76 3.44 -3.97
CA SER A 27 7.49 4.75 -4.57
C SER A 27 8.66 5.32 -5.39
N ILE A 28 9.84 4.67 -5.35
CA ILE A 28 11.02 5.11 -6.07
C ILE A 28 10.83 4.88 -7.57
N GLY A 29 10.47 5.92 -8.30
CA GLY A 29 10.40 5.89 -9.77
C GLY A 29 11.77 6.07 -10.43
N PRO A 30 11.87 5.89 -11.76
CA PRO A 30 13.15 5.95 -12.49
C PRO A 30 13.95 7.25 -12.28
N ALA A 31 13.31 8.40 -12.24
CA ALA A 31 13.98 9.67 -12.01
C ALA A 31 14.59 9.75 -10.60
N THR A 32 13.84 9.34 -9.57
CA THR A 32 14.31 9.26 -8.19
C THR A 32 15.45 8.26 -8.03
N ALA A 33 15.41 7.14 -8.78
CA ALA A 33 16.48 6.14 -8.81
C ALA A 33 17.80 6.73 -9.31
N VAL A 34 17.75 7.52 -10.37
CA VAL A 34 18.94 8.23 -10.91
C VAL A 34 19.50 9.21 -9.87
N GLU A 35 18.63 9.98 -9.23
CA GLU A 35 19.03 10.94 -8.18
C GLU A 35 19.68 10.23 -6.98
N LEU A 36 19.07 9.16 -6.48
CA LEU A 36 19.62 8.34 -5.38
C LEU A 36 21.01 7.75 -5.74
N ALA A 37 21.14 7.16 -6.92
CA ALA A 37 22.40 6.58 -7.36
C ALA A 37 23.51 7.64 -7.45
N ALA A 38 23.20 8.83 -7.99
CA ALA A 38 24.13 9.93 -8.11
C ALA A 38 24.67 10.42 -6.76
N ARG A 39 23.83 10.42 -5.71
CA ARG A 39 24.24 10.77 -4.33
C ARG A 39 25.35 9.85 -3.81
N HIS A 40 25.41 8.62 -4.30
CA HIS A 40 26.42 7.60 -3.95
C HIS A 40 27.51 7.42 -5.00
N GLY A 41 27.68 8.40 -5.90
CA GLY A 41 28.71 8.38 -6.93
C GLY A 41 28.49 7.39 -8.06
N VAL A 42 27.26 6.87 -8.19
CA VAL A 42 26.90 5.94 -9.28
C VAL A 42 26.13 6.71 -10.36
N ALA A 43 26.74 6.81 -11.55
CA ALA A 43 26.10 7.42 -12.70
C ALA A 43 25.17 6.39 -13.37
N LEU A 44 23.87 6.61 -13.31
CA LEU A 44 22.86 5.84 -14.02
C LEU A 44 22.27 6.69 -15.14
N LYS A 45 22.00 6.07 -16.27
CA LYS A 45 21.24 6.72 -17.34
C LYS A 45 19.74 6.43 -17.15
N PRO A 46 18.86 7.42 -17.36
CA PRO A 46 17.42 7.22 -17.23
C PRO A 46 16.89 6.01 -18.02
N GLU A 47 17.45 5.78 -19.22
CA GLU A 47 17.05 4.66 -20.09
C GLU A 47 17.43 3.29 -19.50
N GLU A 48 18.59 3.20 -18.84
CA GLU A 48 19.05 1.97 -18.17
C GLU A 48 18.17 1.66 -16.97
N VAL A 49 17.76 2.68 -16.23
CA VAL A 49 16.82 2.54 -15.12
C VAL A 49 15.44 2.13 -15.63
N ALA A 50 14.90 2.82 -16.64
CA ALA A 50 13.60 2.48 -17.23
C ALA A 50 13.58 1.03 -17.75
N ALA A 51 14.68 0.57 -18.37
CA ALA A 51 14.79 -0.81 -18.82
C ALA A 51 14.73 -1.83 -17.66
N ARG A 52 15.30 -1.50 -16.49
CA ARG A 52 15.21 -2.36 -15.29
C ARG A 52 13.80 -2.40 -14.69
N TYR A 53 13.05 -1.34 -14.85
CA TYR A 53 11.65 -1.28 -14.38
C TYR A 53 10.66 -1.95 -15.36
N ASN A 54 11.13 -2.38 -16.54
CA ASN A 54 10.37 -3.17 -17.49
C ASN A 54 10.61 -4.68 -17.25
N TYR A 55 10.15 -5.17 -16.11
CA TYR A 55 10.22 -6.57 -15.72
C TYR A 55 8.86 -7.25 -15.86
N SER A 56 8.84 -8.58 -15.75
CA SER A 56 7.63 -9.39 -15.71
C SER A 56 7.62 -10.31 -14.50
N GLY A 57 6.47 -10.37 -13.82
CA GLY A 57 6.22 -11.27 -12.71
C GLY A 57 6.99 -10.92 -11.43
N PHE A 58 6.67 -11.65 -10.37
CA PHE A 58 7.11 -11.37 -9.01
C PHE A 58 8.64 -11.43 -8.83
N THR A 59 9.31 -12.39 -9.48
CA THR A 59 10.79 -12.51 -9.37
C THR A 59 11.50 -11.27 -9.93
N GLY A 60 11.09 -10.81 -11.13
CA GLY A 60 11.69 -9.61 -11.73
C GLY A 60 11.42 -8.35 -10.90
N PHE A 61 10.22 -8.24 -10.33
CA PHE A 61 9.88 -7.20 -9.36
C PHE A 61 10.85 -7.23 -8.17
N LEU A 62 11.01 -8.37 -7.50
CA LEU A 62 11.89 -8.48 -6.32
C LEU A 62 13.36 -8.17 -6.64
N GLU A 63 13.88 -8.57 -7.81
CA GLU A 63 15.23 -8.25 -8.23
C GLU A 63 15.42 -6.75 -8.41
N THR A 64 14.46 -6.09 -9.05
CA THR A 64 14.46 -4.64 -9.23
C THR A 64 14.32 -3.91 -7.89
N PHE A 65 13.42 -4.36 -7.01
CA PHE A 65 13.26 -3.83 -5.66
C PHE A 65 14.54 -3.93 -4.83
N LYS A 66 15.21 -5.10 -4.84
CA LYS A 66 16.50 -5.30 -4.16
C LYS A 66 17.58 -4.37 -4.71
N TRP A 67 17.62 -4.19 -6.04
CA TRP A 67 18.57 -3.30 -6.67
C TRP A 67 18.35 -1.84 -6.30
N ILE A 68 17.11 -1.33 -6.44
CA ILE A 68 16.84 0.09 -6.17
C ILE A 68 17.00 0.42 -4.67
N THR A 69 16.54 -0.44 -3.80
CA THR A 69 16.69 -0.24 -2.35
C THR A 69 18.13 -0.34 -1.87
N SER A 70 19.07 -0.87 -2.67
CA SER A 70 20.50 -0.87 -2.35
C SER A 70 21.12 0.53 -2.34
N PHE A 71 20.45 1.53 -2.92
CA PHE A 71 20.85 2.94 -2.87
C PHE A 71 20.31 3.67 -1.64
N LEU A 72 19.42 3.05 -0.86
CA LEU A 72 18.97 3.59 0.42
C LEU A 72 20.00 3.19 1.50
N ARG A 73 20.93 4.07 1.80
CA ARG A 73 22.09 3.77 2.67
C ARG A 73 22.08 4.58 3.96
N GLU A 74 21.52 5.77 3.93
CA GLU A 74 21.54 6.71 5.03
C GLU A 74 20.21 7.45 5.19
N PRO A 75 19.94 8.09 6.34
CA PRO A 75 18.68 8.78 6.62
C PRO A 75 18.28 9.83 5.56
N SER A 76 19.26 10.51 4.97
CA SER A 76 19.01 11.52 3.94
C SER A 76 18.44 10.93 2.64
N ASP A 77 18.69 9.66 2.35
CA ASP A 77 18.11 8.96 1.19
C ASP A 77 16.63 8.68 1.43
N TYR A 78 16.29 8.25 2.65
CA TYR A 78 14.89 8.05 3.06
C TYR A 78 14.12 9.37 3.09
N ALA A 79 14.74 10.48 3.53
CA ALA A 79 14.15 11.82 3.46
C ALA A 79 13.85 12.23 2.01
N LEU A 80 14.76 11.93 1.06
CA LEU A 80 14.57 12.23 -0.35
C LEU A 80 13.34 11.52 -0.93
N ILE A 81 13.24 10.20 -0.77
CA ILE A 81 12.12 9.44 -1.31
C ILE A 81 10.79 9.80 -0.64
N THR A 82 10.82 10.13 0.66
CA THR A 82 9.64 10.62 1.39
C THR A 82 9.14 11.95 0.82
N ARG A 83 10.03 12.88 0.49
CA ARG A 83 9.65 14.14 -0.14
C ARG A 83 8.94 13.91 -1.46
N HIS A 84 9.52 13.09 -2.35
CA HIS A 84 8.92 12.78 -3.65
C HIS A 84 7.56 12.07 -3.49
N LEU A 85 7.44 11.17 -2.53
CA LEU A 85 6.17 10.52 -2.22
C LEU A 85 5.12 11.54 -1.77
N CYS A 86 5.45 12.42 -0.81
CA CYS A 86 4.52 13.45 -0.31
C CYS A 86 4.05 14.38 -1.44
N GLU A 87 4.95 14.80 -2.32
CA GLU A 87 4.62 15.61 -3.50
C GLU A 87 3.65 14.88 -4.44
N ASN A 88 3.87 13.58 -4.65
CA ASN A 88 3.01 12.74 -5.47
C ASN A 88 1.62 12.59 -4.86
N LEU A 89 1.52 12.27 -3.59
CA LEU A 89 0.25 12.09 -2.87
C LEU A 89 -0.59 13.38 -2.88
N LEU A 90 0.05 14.54 -2.65
CA LEU A 90 -0.65 15.83 -2.70
C LEU A 90 -1.22 16.16 -4.09
N ARG A 91 -0.48 15.84 -5.17
CA ARG A 91 -0.98 16.04 -6.54
C ARG A 91 -2.24 15.23 -6.85
N GLN A 92 -2.39 14.09 -6.20
CA GLN A 92 -3.52 13.18 -6.36
C GLN A 92 -4.69 13.49 -5.42
N ASN A 93 -4.63 14.59 -4.67
CA ASN A 93 -5.61 14.92 -3.64
C ASN A 93 -5.73 13.86 -2.53
N VAL A 94 -4.62 13.19 -2.20
CA VAL A 94 -4.53 12.33 -1.02
C VAL A 94 -4.35 13.20 0.21
N VAL A 95 -5.22 13.04 1.20
CA VAL A 95 -5.18 13.81 2.46
C VAL A 95 -4.71 12.97 3.65
N TYR A 96 -4.74 11.65 3.50
CA TYR A 96 -4.25 10.70 4.49
C TYR A 96 -3.59 9.50 3.80
N ALA A 97 -2.46 9.04 4.30
CA ALA A 97 -1.83 7.82 3.84
C ALA A 97 -1.27 6.99 5.01
N GLU A 98 -1.35 5.68 4.88
CA GLU A 98 -0.59 4.74 5.70
C GLU A 98 0.47 4.11 4.82
N VAL A 99 1.72 4.48 5.10
CA VAL A 99 2.85 4.09 4.24
C VAL A 99 3.66 3.01 4.94
N THR A 100 3.81 1.90 4.27
CA THR A 100 4.61 0.77 4.72
C THR A 100 6.10 1.04 4.46
N ILE A 101 6.92 0.76 5.47
CA ILE A 101 8.38 0.87 5.43
C ILE A 101 9.00 -0.49 5.70
N SER A 102 9.89 -0.93 4.84
CA SER A 102 10.54 -2.25 4.89
C SER A 102 11.59 -2.34 6.02
N ALA A 103 11.14 -2.20 7.28
CA ALA A 103 12.02 -2.23 8.46
C ALA A 103 12.79 -3.55 8.57
N GLY A 104 12.20 -4.66 8.15
CA GLY A 104 12.90 -5.97 8.09
C GLY A 104 14.11 -5.94 7.14
N VAL A 105 14.03 -5.21 6.03
CA VAL A 105 15.18 -5.01 5.11
C VAL A 105 16.24 -4.12 5.74
N MET A 106 15.84 -3.04 6.43
CA MET A 106 16.77 -2.15 7.13
C MET A 106 17.56 -2.89 8.20
N LEU A 107 16.89 -3.68 9.05
CA LEU A 107 17.52 -4.49 10.10
C LEU A 107 18.50 -5.52 9.50
N ARG A 108 18.09 -6.21 8.45
CA ARG A 108 18.96 -7.17 7.76
C ARG A 108 20.22 -6.53 7.17
N ARG A 109 20.14 -5.24 6.80
CA ARG A 109 21.27 -4.44 6.31
C ARG A 109 22.01 -3.71 7.44
N THR A 110 21.69 -4.00 8.71
CA THR A 110 22.28 -3.34 9.88
C THR A 110 22.16 -1.82 9.87
N GLN A 111 21.10 -1.30 9.25
CA GLN A 111 20.79 0.12 9.24
C GLN A 111 20.10 0.56 10.54
N ASN A 112 20.28 1.81 10.90
CA ASN A 112 19.60 2.40 12.05
C ASN A 112 18.16 2.78 11.67
N VAL A 113 17.19 1.91 12.00
CA VAL A 113 15.76 2.12 11.67
C VAL A 113 15.24 3.41 12.29
N GLU A 114 15.60 3.72 13.55
CA GLU A 114 15.14 4.95 14.22
C GLU A 114 15.65 6.21 13.53
N ALA A 115 16.92 6.26 13.13
CA ALA A 115 17.49 7.40 12.42
C ALA A 115 16.82 7.60 11.04
N ASN A 116 16.61 6.51 10.29
CA ASN A 116 15.93 6.55 9.01
C ASN A 116 14.49 7.04 9.17
N LEU A 117 13.75 6.48 10.13
CA LEU A 117 12.36 6.87 10.38
C LEU A 117 12.25 8.30 10.92
N THR A 118 13.21 8.79 11.69
CA THR A 118 13.26 10.19 12.12
C THR A 118 13.32 11.12 10.91
N ALA A 119 14.24 10.86 9.98
CA ALA A 119 14.37 11.66 8.76
C ALA A 119 13.10 11.61 7.87
N VAL A 120 12.47 10.43 7.79
CA VAL A 120 11.19 10.22 7.11
C VAL A 120 10.09 11.07 7.77
N GLN A 121 9.92 10.98 9.08
CA GLN A 121 8.89 11.70 9.84
C GLN A 121 9.08 13.22 9.79
N GLU A 122 10.30 13.71 9.98
CA GLU A 122 10.62 15.13 9.88
C GLU A 122 10.29 15.68 8.49
N THR A 123 10.59 14.92 7.44
CA THR A 123 10.26 15.30 6.06
C THR A 123 8.75 15.35 5.86
N ALA A 124 8.03 14.31 6.23
CA ALA A 124 6.58 14.21 6.03
C ALA A 124 5.77 15.25 6.82
N THR A 125 6.30 15.71 7.98
CA THR A 125 5.65 16.73 8.82
C THR A 125 6.12 18.15 8.52
N SER A 126 6.99 18.34 7.54
CA SER A 126 7.46 19.66 7.16
C SER A 126 6.35 20.53 6.54
N VAL A 127 6.51 21.85 6.62
CA VAL A 127 5.49 22.84 6.21
C VAL A 127 4.88 22.60 4.82
N PRO A 128 5.66 22.25 3.76
CA PRO A 128 5.10 22.01 2.43
C PRO A 128 4.03 20.92 2.40
N PHE A 129 4.07 19.97 3.34
CA PHE A 129 3.20 18.79 3.38
C PHE A 129 2.12 18.86 4.47
N SER A 130 1.90 20.03 5.08
CA SER A 130 0.96 20.21 6.20
C SER A 130 -0.51 19.84 5.90
N ARG A 131 -0.88 19.72 4.63
CA ARG A 131 -2.22 19.26 4.19
C ARG A 131 -2.33 17.74 4.08
N LEU A 132 -1.22 17.02 4.13
CA LEU A 132 -1.13 15.57 4.04
C LEU A 132 -0.79 15.02 5.43
N ARG A 133 -1.57 14.09 5.93
CA ARG A 133 -1.25 13.34 7.14
C ARG A 133 -0.76 11.95 6.74
N ILE A 134 0.41 11.57 7.19
CA ILE A 134 0.98 10.25 6.98
C ILE A 134 1.13 9.53 8.33
N ALA A 135 0.83 8.25 8.33
CA ALA A 135 1.17 7.30 9.39
C ALA A 135 2.02 6.18 8.81
N TRP A 136 2.83 5.53 9.65
CA TRP A 136 3.78 4.53 9.20
C TRP A 136 3.37 3.14 9.68
N ILE A 137 3.56 2.14 8.81
CA ILE A 137 3.47 0.73 9.13
C ILE A 137 4.87 0.16 8.95
N LEU A 138 5.46 -0.44 9.99
CA LEU A 138 6.74 -1.12 9.84
C LEU A 138 6.50 -2.57 9.44
N ASP A 139 7.13 -2.96 8.32
CA ASP A 139 6.86 -4.24 7.67
C ASP A 139 7.98 -5.26 7.92
N ALA A 140 7.55 -6.47 8.30
CA ALA A 140 8.39 -7.64 8.34
C ALA A 140 8.37 -8.36 7.00
N THR A 141 9.53 -8.82 6.56
CA THR A 141 9.66 -9.59 5.33
C THR A 141 9.53 -11.08 5.64
N ARG A 142 8.46 -11.73 5.18
CA ARG A 142 8.09 -13.11 5.57
C ARG A 142 9.23 -14.10 5.39
N GLN A 143 9.96 -14.07 4.28
CA GLN A 143 11.08 -14.98 4.00
C GLN A 143 12.32 -14.77 4.92
N PHE A 144 12.32 -13.75 5.77
CA PHE A 144 13.37 -13.59 6.78
C PHE A 144 13.06 -14.35 8.07
N GLY A 145 11.87 -14.93 8.21
CA GLY A 145 11.46 -15.80 9.29
C GLY A 145 10.84 -15.10 10.49
N ALA A 146 10.30 -15.90 11.40
CA ALA A 146 9.50 -15.42 12.53
C ALA A 146 10.30 -14.64 13.58
N GLU A 147 11.57 -14.96 13.78
CA GLU A 147 12.44 -14.24 14.71
C GLU A 147 12.70 -12.81 14.22
N ALA A 148 13.05 -12.65 12.94
CA ALA A 148 13.20 -11.33 12.32
C ALA A 148 11.90 -10.53 12.36
N ALA A 149 10.74 -11.18 12.14
CA ALA A 149 9.44 -10.52 12.27
C ALA A 149 9.18 -10.00 13.69
N SER A 150 9.55 -10.78 14.71
CA SER A 150 9.41 -10.37 16.11
C SER A 150 10.34 -9.19 16.46
N GLU A 151 11.51 -9.12 15.85
CA GLU A 151 12.40 -7.97 15.99
C GLU A 151 11.79 -6.70 15.38
N VAL A 152 11.23 -6.77 14.18
CA VAL A 152 10.51 -5.65 13.56
C VAL A 152 9.34 -5.20 14.43
N ALA A 153 8.53 -6.12 14.96
CA ALA A 153 7.40 -5.79 15.84
C ALA A 153 7.85 -5.01 17.07
N ARG A 154 8.97 -5.42 17.70
CA ARG A 154 9.55 -4.70 18.86
C ARG A 154 10.03 -3.31 18.48
N VAL A 155 10.72 -3.18 17.35
CA VAL A 155 11.17 -1.87 16.85
C VAL A 155 9.98 -0.97 16.55
N ALA A 156 8.92 -1.49 15.92
CA ALA A 156 7.70 -0.74 15.64
C ALA A 156 7.04 -0.20 16.93
N GLY A 157 6.93 -1.03 17.97
CA GLY A 157 6.41 -0.64 19.28
C GLY A 157 7.18 0.53 19.90
N ASN A 158 8.51 0.52 19.80
CA ASN A 158 9.37 1.58 20.34
C ASN A 158 9.32 2.89 19.56
N LEU A 159 8.87 2.87 18.30
CA LEU A 159 8.91 4.02 17.38
C LEU A 159 7.54 4.69 17.16
N GLN A 160 6.52 4.37 17.96
CA GLN A 160 5.18 4.99 17.85
C GLN A 160 5.23 6.53 17.96
N ARG A 161 6.17 7.09 18.74
CA ARG A 161 6.38 8.54 18.82
C ARG A 161 6.76 9.19 17.49
N LEU A 162 7.25 8.41 16.52
CA LEU A 162 7.58 8.84 15.16
C LEU A 162 6.43 8.58 14.17
N GLY A 163 5.21 8.40 14.65
CA GLY A 163 4.03 8.22 13.80
C GLY A 163 3.80 6.78 13.34
N VAL A 164 4.47 5.79 13.93
CA VAL A 164 4.19 4.37 13.66
C VAL A 164 2.86 4.00 14.31
N VAL A 165 1.93 3.53 13.49
CA VAL A 165 0.58 3.12 13.92
C VAL A 165 0.35 1.63 13.77
N GLY A 166 1.18 0.95 12.99
CA GLY A 166 0.94 -0.45 12.67
C GLY A 166 2.20 -1.26 12.40
N PHE A 167 2.00 -2.56 12.44
CA PHE A 167 2.93 -3.59 12.04
C PHE A 167 2.33 -4.38 10.89
N GLY A 168 3.13 -4.61 9.85
CA GLY A 168 2.74 -5.37 8.66
C GLY A 168 3.65 -6.57 8.40
N MET A 169 3.22 -7.42 7.49
CA MET A 169 4.04 -8.49 6.94
C MET A 169 3.75 -8.67 5.46
N GLY A 170 4.80 -8.49 4.64
CA GLY A 170 4.80 -8.71 3.20
C GLY A 170 5.93 -9.65 2.77
N GLY A 171 6.26 -9.60 1.48
CA GLY A 171 7.28 -10.44 0.85
C GLY A 171 6.71 -11.73 0.26
N ASP A 172 7.47 -12.83 0.30
CA ASP A 172 7.03 -14.11 -0.27
C ASP A 172 5.94 -14.74 0.61
N GLU A 173 4.68 -14.62 0.18
CA GLU A 173 3.51 -15.13 0.89
C GLU A 173 3.58 -16.63 1.21
N LEU A 174 4.31 -17.39 0.40
CA LEU A 174 4.46 -18.84 0.56
C LEU A 174 5.63 -19.24 1.47
N ALA A 175 6.39 -18.28 1.97
CA ALA A 175 7.56 -18.55 2.82
C ALA A 175 7.16 -18.88 4.26
N GLY A 176 7.02 -20.15 4.54
CA GLY A 176 6.79 -20.71 5.87
C GLY A 176 5.33 -20.64 6.34
N PRO A 177 4.99 -21.47 7.36
CA PRO A 177 3.65 -21.53 7.92
C PRO A 177 3.26 -20.22 8.62
N THR A 178 2.05 -19.73 8.37
CA THR A 178 1.52 -18.49 8.96
C THR A 178 1.56 -18.47 10.47
N VAL A 179 1.28 -19.61 11.12
CA VAL A 179 1.27 -19.75 12.58
C VAL A 179 2.61 -19.39 13.25
N ASN A 180 3.73 -19.55 12.55
CA ASN A 180 5.05 -19.23 13.08
C ASN A 180 5.23 -17.73 13.36
N PHE A 181 4.48 -16.87 12.67
CA PHE A 181 4.55 -15.42 12.82
C PHE A 181 3.62 -14.86 13.90
N ARG A 182 2.74 -15.71 14.46
CA ARG A 182 1.82 -15.31 15.54
C ARG A 182 2.50 -14.56 16.69
N PRO A 183 3.68 -14.99 17.20
CA PRO A 183 4.35 -14.25 18.28
C PRO A 183 4.70 -12.80 17.93
N ALA A 184 5.08 -12.52 16.68
CA ALA A 184 5.37 -11.16 16.24
C ALA A 184 4.11 -10.28 16.21
N PHE A 185 3.00 -10.82 15.71
CA PHE A 185 1.71 -10.13 15.67
C PHE A 185 1.12 -9.93 17.08
N ASP A 186 1.25 -10.93 17.96
CA ASP A 186 0.84 -10.81 19.37
C ASP A 186 1.64 -9.69 20.06
N LEU A 187 2.96 -9.65 19.85
CA LEU A 187 3.82 -8.59 20.38
C LEU A 187 3.40 -7.22 19.88
N ALA A 188 3.19 -7.05 18.57
CA ALA A 188 2.77 -5.77 17.99
C ALA A 188 1.45 -5.28 18.60
N ARG A 189 0.44 -6.16 18.75
CA ARG A 189 -0.82 -5.82 19.39
C ARG A 189 -0.68 -5.48 20.87
N ASN A 190 0.18 -6.19 21.60
CA ASN A 190 0.43 -5.90 23.01
C ASN A 190 1.10 -4.54 23.21
N GLU A 191 1.90 -4.08 22.24
CA GLU A 191 2.46 -2.72 22.20
C GLU A 191 1.43 -1.66 21.72
N GLY A 192 0.20 -2.05 21.42
CA GLY A 192 -0.87 -1.13 20.99
C GLY A 192 -0.86 -0.80 19.50
N LEU A 193 -0.04 -1.49 18.69
CA LEU A 193 -0.03 -1.33 17.24
C LEU A 193 -1.22 -2.04 16.59
N ARG A 194 -1.71 -1.48 15.49
CA ARG A 194 -2.64 -2.16 14.59
C ARG A 194 -1.86 -3.11 13.67
N VAL A 195 -2.55 -4.11 13.10
CA VAL A 195 -1.85 -5.13 12.31
C VAL A 195 -2.54 -5.38 10.97
N THR A 196 -1.71 -5.47 9.91
CA THR A 196 -2.13 -5.84 8.55
C THR A 196 -1.20 -6.93 8.01
N CYS A 197 -1.65 -7.67 7.00
CA CYS A 197 -0.87 -8.76 6.41
C CYS A 197 -1.22 -8.93 4.93
N HIS A 198 -0.20 -9.08 4.09
CA HIS A 198 -0.39 -9.55 2.71
C HIS A 198 -0.86 -11.01 2.77
N ALA A 199 -2.03 -11.28 2.20
CA ALA A 199 -2.58 -12.63 2.15
C ALA A 199 -3.56 -12.77 0.98
N GLY A 200 -3.57 -13.94 0.33
CA GLY A 200 -4.43 -14.21 -0.81
C GLY A 200 -4.06 -13.41 -2.05
N GLU A 201 -2.83 -12.98 -2.18
CA GLU A 201 -2.24 -12.46 -3.41
C GLU A 201 -1.78 -13.64 -4.27
N ILE A 202 -0.80 -14.39 -3.81
CA ILE A 202 -0.26 -15.60 -4.45
C ILE A 202 -0.80 -16.85 -3.77
N GLY A 203 -1.05 -16.81 -2.46
CA GLY A 203 -1.68 -17.87 -1.69
C GLY A 203 -3.16 -18.07 -2.01
N GLY A 204 -3.75 -19.10 -1.45
CA GLY A 204 -5.18 -19.39 -1.58
C GLY A 204 -6.05 -18.63 -0.56
N PRO A 205 -7.38 -18.90 -0.55
CA PRO A 205 -8.29 -18.32 0.44
C PRO A 205 -7.91 -18.66 1.89
N GLU A 206 -7.24 -19.78 2.10
CA GLU A 206 -6.78 -20.22 3.42
C GLU A 206 -5.79 -19.25 4.03
N SER A 207 -4.91 -18.63 3.22
CA SER A 207 -3.95 -17.67 3.72
C SER A 207 -4.62 -16.40 4.30
N ILE A 208 -5.76 -16.01 3.71
CA ILE A 208 -6.59 -14.89 4.22
C ILE A 208 -7.19 -15.28 5.57
N ARG A 209 -7.78 -16.51 5.69
CA ARG A 209 -8.33 -17.00 6.94
C ARG A 209 -7.26 -17.06 8.02
N GLU A 210 -6.10 -17.64 7.72
CA GLU A 210 -4.98 -17.74 8.65
C GLU A 210 -4.48 -16.36 9.09
N ALA A 211 -4.35 -15.39 8.19
CA ALA A 211 -3.95 -14.03 8.54
C ALA A 211 -4.94 -13.40 9.55
N ILE A 212 -6.25 -13.61 9.38
CA ILE A 212 -7.26 -13.08 10.28
C ILE A 212 -7.30 -13.86 11.61
N GLU A 213 -7.38 -15.19 11.54
CA GLU A 213 -7.65 -16.03 12.71
C GLU A 213 -6.40 -16.31 13.57
N LEU A 214 -5.23 -16.48 12.93
CA LEU A 214 -3.98 -16.79 13.63
C LEU A 214 -3.17 -15.55 13.97
N LEU A 215 -3.11 -14.57 13.05
CA LEU A 215 -2.32 -13.36 13.24
C LEU A 215 -3.16 -12.20 13.78
N GLY A 216 -4.49 -12.26 13.69
CA GLY A 216 -5.39 -11.19 14.08
C GLY A 216 -5.31 -9.98 13.16
N ALA A 217 -4.98 -10.20 11.88
CA ALA A 217 -4.91 -9.12 10.90
C ALA A 217 -6.26 -8.41 10.80
N GLU A 218 -6.22 -7.09 10.90
CA GLU A 218 -7.40 -6.23 10.88
C GLU A 218 -7.75 -5.78 9.47
N ARG A 219 -6.77 -5.82 8.57
CA ARG A 219 -6.89 -5.59 7.12
C ARG A 219 -6.03 -6.62 6.39
N ILE A 220 -6.39 -6.90 5.17
CA ILE A 220 -5.69 -7.86 4.31
C ILE A 220 -5.16 -7.13 3.08
N GLY A 221 -3.85 -7.15 2.89
CA GLY A 221 -3.22 -6.72 1.65
C GLY A 221 -3.64 -7.63 0.51
N HIS A 222 -4.08 -7.05 -0.60
CA HIS A 222 -4.62 -7.68 -1.81
C HIS A 222 -5.89 -8.49 -1.59
N GLY A 223 -5.81 -9.69 -1.02
CA GLY A 223 -6.95 -10.55 -0.69
C GLY A 223 -7.72 -11.09 -1.91
N ILE A 224 -7.16 -11.06 -3.12
CA ILE A 224 -7.89 -11.40 -4.36
C ILE A 224 -8.29 -12.86 -4.44
N ALA A 225 -7.59 -13.77 -3.73
CA ALA A 225 -7.94 -15.19 -3.63
C ALA A 225 -9.31 -15.44 -2.98
N ALA A 226 -9.87 -14.46 -2.24
CA ALA A 226 -11.23 -14.58 -1.68
C ALA A 226 -12.27 -14.87 -2.75
N MET A 227 -12.02 -14.52 -4.03
CA MET A 227 -12.90 -14.80 -5.16
C MET A 227 -13.26 -16.29 -5.33
N HIS A 228 -12.44 -17.20 -4.79
CA HIS A 228 -12.58 -18.64 -4.90
C HIS A 228 -13.40 -19.30 -3.77
N ASP A 229 -13.66 -18.55 -2.69
CA ASP A 229 -14.37 -19.07 -1.51
C ASP A 229 -15.56 -18.17 -1.14
N PRO A 230 -16.79 -18.52 -1.58
CA PRO A 230 -17.99 -17.76 -1.24
C PRO A 230 -18.24 -17.64 0.28
N ALA A 231 -17.88 -18.66 1.07
CA ALA A 231 -18.05 -18.61 2.52
C ALA A 231 -17.03 -17.66 3.18
N LEU A 232 -15.81 -17.59 2.63
CA LEU A 232 -14.84 -16.56 3.04
C LEU A 232 -15.33 -15.16 2.70
N MET A 233 -15.87 -14.96 1.49
CA MET A 233 -16.41 -13.64 1.11
C MET A 233 -17.55 -13.21 2.04
N GLU A 234 -18.48 -14.11 2.39
CA GLU A 234 -19.52 -13.83 3.37
C GLU A 234 -18.94 -13.48 4.75
N PHE A 235 -17.96 -14.24 5.22
CA PHE A 235 -17.27 -13.97 6.48
C PHE A 235 -16.60 -12.58 6.47
N LEU A 236 -15.89 -12.23 5.39
CA LEU A 236 -15.23 -10.91 5.24
C LEU A 236 -16.26 -9.76 5.24
N ALA A 237 -17.38 -9.92 4.53
CA ALA A 237 -18.45 -8.94 4.49
C ALA A 237 -19.10 -8.74 5.87
N LEU A 238 -19.46 -9.83 6.57
CA LEU A 238 -20.06 -9.78 7.92
C LEU A 238 -19.13 -9.16 8.95
N ARG A 239 -17.84 -9.50 8.91
CA ARG A 239 -16.81 -8.97 9.81
C ARG A 239 -16.30 -7.60 9.40
N ARG A 240 -16.65 -7.13 8.19
CA ARG A 240 -16.16 -5.88 7.60
C ARG A 240 -14.63 -5.80 7.60
N VAL A 241 -13.97 -6.92 7.29
CA VAL A 241 -12.50 -6.96 7.13
C VAL A 241 -12.14 -6.31 5.79
N PRO A 242 -11.37 -5.20 5.78
CA PRO A 242 -11.02 -4.54 4.55
C PRO A 242 -10.01 -5.37 3.72
N LEU A 243 -10.24 -5.44 2.40
CA LEU A 243 -9.30 -5.92 1.41
C LEU A 243 -8.67 -4.71 0.71
N GLU A 244 -7.34 -4.59 0.77
CA GLU A 244 -6.57 -3.50 0.17
C GLU A 244 -6.16 -3.88 -1.25
N ASN A 245 -7.05 -3.60 -2.23
CA ASN A 245 -6.83 -4.02 -3.61
C ASN A 245 -5.90 -3.07 -4.36
N CYS A 246 -4.95 -3.64 -5.09
CA CYS A 246 -3.94 -2.97 -5.90
C CYS A 246 -3.99 -3.53 -7.32
N LEU A 247 -4.79 -2.91 -8.19
CA LEU A 247 -5.16 -3.47 -9.50
C LEU A 247 -3.95 -3.67 -10.40
N THR A 248 -3.09 -2.65 -10.46
CA THR A 248 -1.88 -2.69 -11.32
C THR A 248 -0.86 -3.67 -10.79
N SER A 249 -0.63 -3.68 -9.48
CA SER A 249 0.28 -4.64 -8.84
C SER A 249 -0.14 -6.07 -9.13
N ASN A 250 -1.42 -6.41 -8.95
CA ASN A 250 -1.92 -7.77 -9.17
C ASN A 250 -1.75 -8.25 -10.62
N LEU A 251 -1.74 -7.32 -11.59
CA LEU A 251 -1.39 -7.64 -12.98
C LEU A 251 0.13 -7.79 -13.16
N ALA A 252 0.92 -6.84 -12.67
CA ALA A 252 2.36 -6.77 -12.90
C ALA A 252 3.14 -7.90 -12.21
N THR A 253 2.77 -8.24 -10.97
CA THR A 253 3.36 -9.35 -10.19
C THR A 253 2.96 -10.73 -10.71
N GLY A 254 1.89 -10.80 -11.51
CA GLY A 254 1.30 -12.07 -11.96
C GLY A 254 0.36 -12.71 -10.94
N ALA A 255 0.03 -12.01 -9.86
CA ALA A 255 -0.93 -12.47 -8.86
C ALA A 255 -2.29 -12.78 -9.49
N LEU A 256 -2.80 -11.87 -10.34
CA LEU A 256 -4.05 -12.09 -11.05
C LEU A 256 -3.99 -13.30 -12.01
N ALA A 257 -2.85 -13.52 -12.67
CA ALA A 257 -2.63 -14.70 -13.51
C ALA A 257 -2.70 -15.98 -12.68
N LYS A 258 -2.06 -15.99 -11.53
CA LYS A 258 -2.09 -17.11 -10.58
C LYS A 258 -3.52 -17.42 -10.12
N GLN A 259 -4.26 -16.40 -9.71
CA GLN A 259 -5.61 -16.59 -9.18
C GLN A 259 -6.64 -16.94 -10.27
N THR A 260 -6.50 -16.41 -11.48
CA THR A 260 -7.45 -16.72 -12.56
C THR A 260 -7.10 -17.97 -13.36
N GLY A 261 -5.88 -18.47 -13.24
CA GLY A 261 -5.37 -19.56 -14.09
C GLY A 261 -5.12 -19.14 -15.55
N LYS A 262 -5.22 -17.85 -15.86
CA LYS A 262 -4.96 -17.28 -17.20
C LYS A 262 -3.50 -16.88 -17.32
N ALA A 263 -2.83 -17.27 -18.40
CA ALA A 263 -1.44 -16.85 -18.64
C ALA A 263 -1.29 -15.33 -18.82
N GLN A 264 -2.29 -14.68 -19.39
CA GLN A 264 -2.34 -13.23 -19.60
C GLN A 264 -3.75 -12.72 -19.23
N PRO A 265 -4.01 -12.49 -17.93
CA PRO A 265 -5.29 -11.94 -17.51
C PRO A 265 -5.41 -10.48 -17.94
N ALA A 266 -6.62 -10.08 -18.28
CA ALA A 266 -6.95 -8.67 -18.47
C ALA A 266 -7.38 -8.02 -17.15
N LEU A 267 -7.37 -6.71 -17.06
CA LEU A 267 -7.89 -5.97 -15.91
C LEU A 267 -9.35 -6.37 -15.60
N ALA A 268 -10.15 -6.65 -16.62
CA ALA A 268 -11.55 -7.10 -16.48
C ALA A 268 -11.72 -8.43 -15.73
N ASP A 269 -10.64 -9.20 -15.54
CA ASP A 269 -10.66 -10.43 -14.75
C ASP A 269 -10.50 -10.19 -13.25
N HIS A 270 -10.20 -8.94 -12.85
CA HIS A 270 -10.00 -8.58 -11.45
C HIS A 270 -11.31 -8.67 -10.66
N PRO A 271 -11.30 -9.28 -9.45
CA PRO A 271 -12.52 -9.53 -8.67
C PRO A 271 -13.15 -8.28 -8.02
N LEU A 272 -12.54 -7.10 -8.09
CA LEU A 272 -13.01 -5.88 -7.44
C LEU A 272 -14.51 -5.60 -7.63
N PRO A 273 -15.09 -5.63 -8.86
CA PRO A 273 -16.53 -5.38 -9.04
C PRO A 273 -17.40 -6.43 -8.34
N LYS A 274 -16.95 -7.70 -8.33
CA LYS A 274 -17.62 -8.80 -7.64
C LYS A 274 -17.60 -8.58 -6.12
N PHE A 275 -16.46 -8.18 -5.57
CA PHE A 275 -16.32 -7.92 -4.12
C PHE A 275 -17.26 -6.81 -3.66
N LEU A 276 -17.27 -5.67 -4.36
CA LEU A 276 -18.19 -4.57 -4.05
C LEU A 276 -19.65 -5.00 -4.13
N LYS A 277 -20.03 -5.71 -5.19
CA LYS A 277 -21.41 -6.21 -5.36
C LYS A 277 -21.84 -7.15 -4.24
N GLN A 278 -20.91 -7.88 -3.63
CA GLN A 278 -21.16 -8.78 -2.51
C GLN A 278 -21.04 -8.11 -1.14
N GLY A 279 -20.84 -6.78 -1.11
CA GLY A 279 -20.81 -6.00 0.13
C GLY A 279 -19.51 -6.14 0.92
N LEU A 280 -18.41 -6.59 0.32
CA LEU A 280 -17.10 -6.59 0.96
C LEU A 280 -16.63 -5.14 1.15
N THR A 281 -15.91 -4.89 2.24
CA THR A 281 -15.18 -3.64 2.42
C THR A 281 -13.88 -3.73 1.59
N VAL A 282 -13.75 -2.85 0.60
CA VAL A 282 -12.58 -2.82 -0.30
C VAL A 282 -12.01 -1.43 -0.36
N THR A 283 -10.69 -1.32 -0.32
CA THR A 283 -9.96 -0.07 -0.55
C THR A 283 -9.10 -0.20 -1.80
N LEU A 284 -8.82 0.93 -2.47
CA LEU A 284 -7.86 0.98 -3.56
C LEU A 284 -6.55 1.58 -3.08
N SER A 285 -5.46 1.01 -3.55
CA SER A 285 -4.10 1.47 -3.27
C SER A 285 -3.17 1.15 -4.44
N SER A 286 -2.02 1.82 -4.49
CA SER A 286 -1.07 1.71 -5.60
C SER A 286 0.07 0.71 -5.35
N ASP A 287 0.25 0.26 -4.09
CA ASP A 287 1.28 -0.70 -3.68
C ASP A 287 2.72 -0.14 -3.84
N ASP A 288 3.36 -0.40 -4.96
CA ASP A 288 4.70 0.10 -5.32
C ASP A 288 4.63 1.02 -6.56
N PRO A 289 4.08 2.24 -6.44
CA PRO A 289 3.67 3.06 -7.58
C PRO A 289 4.81 3.42 -8.53
N GLY A 290 6.01 3.67 -8.00
CA GLY A 290 7.19 3.95 -8.82
C GLY A 290 7.63 2.76 -9.65
N MET A 291 7.42 1.55 -9.14
CA MET A 291 7.83 0.30 -9.76
C MET A 291 6.78 -0.25 -10.73
N PHE A 292 5.50 -0.01 -10.48
CA PHE A 292 4.40 -0.47 -11.33
C PHE A 292 3.91 0.61 -12.31
N HIS A 293 4.58 1.76 -12.36
CA HIS A 293 4.20 2.88 -13.23
C HIS A 293 2.73 3.26 -13.07
N THR A 294 2.28 3.37 -11.83
CA THR A 294 0.91 3.72 -11.46
C THR A 294 0.91 4.74 -10.32
N ASP A 295 -0.26 5.19 -9.96
CA ASP A 295 -0.53 5.94 -8.75
C ASP A 295 -1.98 5.72 -8.33
N LEU A 296 -2.40 6.26 -7.19
CA LEU A 296 -3.75 6.03 -6.69
C LEU A 296 -4.82 6.57 -7.65
N GLN A 297 -4.57 7.69 -8.34
CA GLN A 297 -5.50 8.25 -9.31
C GLN A 297 -5.68 7.32 -10.52
N GLU A 298 -4.60 6.71 -11.00
CA GLU A 298 -4.64 5.69 -12.05
C GLU A 298 -5.40 4.43 -11.59
N GLU A 299 -5.23 4.00 -10.33
CA GLU A 299 -5.97 2.86 -9.77
C GLU A 299 -7.49 3.15 -9.77
N TYR A 300 -7.91 4.35 -9.38
CA TYR A 300 -9.32 4.75 -9.48
C TYR A 300 -9.82 4.83 -10.93
N SER A 301 -8.98 5.30 -11.85
CA SER A 301 -9.31 5.34 -13.28
C SER A 301 -9.49 3.94 -13.88
N LYS A 302 -8.62 2.99 -13.46
CA LYS A 302 -8.75 1.57 -13.82
C LYS A 302 -10.01 0.96 -13.22
N ALA A 303 -10.33 1.27 -11.96
CA ALA A 303 -11.58 0.82 -11.35
C ALA A 303 -12.81 1.32 -12.10
N ALA A 304 -12.81 2.59 -12.54
CA ALA A 304 -13.87 3.13 -13.41
C ALA A 304 -13.98 2.35 -14.74
N SER A 305 -12.85 1.97 -15.35
CA SER A 305 -12.82 1.18 -16.58
C SER A 305 -13.38 -0.25 -16.43
N LEU A 306 -13.46 -0.74 -15.19
CA LEU A 306 -14.15 -1.99 -14.84
C LEU A 306 -15.68 -1.85 -14.75
N GLY A 307 -16.21 -0.67 -15.06
CA GLY A 307 -17.64 -0.38 -15.05
C GLY A 307 -18.19 0.09 -13.70
N LEU A 308 -17.29 0.45 -12.74
CA LEU A 308 -17.73 1.06 -11.49
C LEU A 308 -18.26 2.47 -11.72
N SER A 309 -19.40 2.78 -11.11
CA SER A 309 -20.01 4.10 -11.17
C SER A 309 -19.24 5.11 -10.29
N SER A 310 -19.54 6.40 -10.48
CA SER A 310 -18.96 7.45 -9.62
C SER A 310 -19.32 7.24 -8.14
N GLN A 311 -20.50 6.68 -7.85
CA GLN A 311 -20.92 6.30 -6.50
C GLN A 311 -20.09 5.15 -5.94
N ASP A 312 -19.77 4.12 -6.77
CA ASP A 312 -18.89 3.03 -6.36
C ASP A 312 -17.48 3.53 -6.06
N LEU A 313 -16.94 4.45 -6.87
CA LEU A 313 -15.64 5.08 -6.63
C LEU A 313 -15.63 5.91 -5.34
N ALA A 314 -16.71 6.66 -5.09
CA ALA A 314 -16.87 7.39 -3.83
C ALA A 314 -16.97 6.43 -2.63
N LEU A 315 -17.65 5.29 -2.77
CA LEU A 315 -17.74 4.25 -1.74
C LEU A 315 -16.35 3.67 -1.43
N LEU A 316 -15.53 3.36 -2.45
CA LEU A 316 -14.15 2.88 -2.26
C LEU A 316 -13.31 3.90 -1.48
N ALA A 317 -13.43 5.20 -1.81
CA ALA A 317 -12.73 6.24 -1.09
C ALA A 317 -13.22 6.38 0.36
N GLU A 318 -14.54 6.32 0.60
CA GLU A 318 -15.11 6.33 1.96
C GLU A 318 -14.64 5.14 2.79
N GLN A 319 -14.60 3.95 2.19
CA GLN A 319 -14.13 2.73 2.85
C GLN A 319 -12.65 2.85 3.24
N SER A 320 -11.81 3.51 2.43
CA SER A 320 -10.41 3.75 2.78
C SER A 320 -10.27 4.59 4.06
N PHE A 321 -11.04 5.69 4.20
CA PHE A 321 -11.08 6.45 5.46
C PHE A 321 -11.60 5.63 6.62
N GLY A 322 -12.64 4.81 6.39
CA GLY A 322 -13.23 3.92 7.41
C GLY A 322 -12.27 2.85 7.91
N ALA A 323 -11.42 2.32 7.02
CA ALA A 323 -10.45 1.27 7.31
C ALA A 323 -9.13 1.77 7.93
N ALA A 324 -8.85 3.09 7.90
CA ALA A 324 -7.61 3.69 8.37
C ALA A 324 -7.31 3.36 9.84
N PHE A 325 -6.04 3.20 10.19
CA PHE A 325 -5.55 2.96 11.56
C PHE A 325 -5.47 4.26 12.39
N LEU A 326 -6.45 5.09 12.24
CA LEU A 326 -6.57 6.35 12.94
C LEU A 326 -7.30 6.21 14.27
N PRO A 327 -7.01 7.08 15.26
CA PRO A 327 -7.88 7.25 16.42
C PRO A 327 -9.32 7.54 15.99
N PRO A 328 -10.35 7.06 16.73
CA PRO A 328 -11.75 7.20 16.31
C PRO A 328 -12.20 8.65 16.05
N ILE A 329 -11.67 9.62 16.79
CA ILE A 329 -12.01 11.04 16.63
C ILE A 329 -11.46 11.59 15.29
N ASP A 330 -10.22 11.25 14.94
CA ASP A 330 -9.58 11.69 13.71
C ASP A 330 -10.23 11.04 12.49
N LYS A 331 -10.51 9.74 12.57
CA LYS A 331 -11.23 8.99 11.54
C LYS A 331 -12.61 9.61 11.25
N ARG A 332 -13.36 9.95 12.29
CA ARG A 332 -14.68 10.59 12.16
C ARG A 332 -14.56 11.92 11.41
N ARG A 333 -13.61 12.77 11.80
CA ARG A 333 -13.37 14.06 11.17
C ARG A 333 -13.06 13.90 9.68
N LEU A 334 -12.14 13.03 9.32
CA LEU A 334 -11.79 12.79 7.90
C LEU A 334 -12.99 12.24 7.11
N LEU A 335 -13.81 11.37 7.70
CA LEU A 335 -15.04 10.88 7.07
C LEU A 335 -16.07 11.98 6.87
N GLU A 336 -16.23 12.91 7.84
CA GLU A 336 -17.12 14.06 7.72
C GLU A 336 -16.64 15.00 6.61
N ASP A 337 -15.36 15.31 6.56
CA ASP A 337 -14.76 16.15 5.51
C ASP A 337 -14.92 15.50 4.12
N PHE A 338 -14.66 14.20 4.01
CA PHE A 338 -14.88 13.43 2.78
C PHE A 338 -16.35 13.47 2.33
N ARG A 339 -17.29 13.18 3.24
CA ARG A 339 -18.72 13.17 2.92
C ARG A 339 -19.23 14.54 2.49
N ALA A 340 -18.74 15.62 3.12
CA ALA A 340 -19.06 16.98 2.71
C ALA A 340 -18.59 17.25 1.27
N ALA A 341 -17.35 16.85 0.93
CA ALA A 341 -16.82 16.98 -0.42
C ALA A 341 -17.60 16.11 -1.42
N ALA A 342 -17.86 14.84 -1.11
CA ALA A 342 -18.61 13.94 -1.99
C ALA A 342 -20.04 14.45 -2.25
N LYS A 343 -20.71 14.95 -1.22
CA LYS A 343 -22.06 15.56 -1.34
C LYS A 343 -22.05 16.81 -2.22
N SER A 344 -21.03 17.66 -2.15
CA SER A 344 -20.92 18.84 -3.00
C SER A 344 -20.79 18.50 -4.50
N HIS A 345 -20.38 17.26 -4.79
CA HIS A 345 -20.28 16.71 -6.16
C HIS A 345 -21.44 15.77 -6.53
N GLY A 346 -22.48 15.65 -5.70
CA GLY A 346 -23.67 14.82 -5.97
C GLY A 346 -23.42 13.31 -5.93
N LEU A 347 -22.46 12.86 -5.11
CA LEU A 347 -22.07 11.44 -4.99
C LEU A 347 -22.66 10.72 -3.79
N LEU A 348 -23.19 11.49 -2.83
CA LEU A 348 -23.86 11.01 -1.62
C LEU A 348 -25.19 11.73 -1.46
#